data_a40aaa5209e51ba2461822504045bf15
#
_entry.id   a40aaa5209e51ba2461822504045bf15
#
_cell.length_a   1.000
_cell.length_b   1.000
_cell.length_c   1.000
_cell.angle_alpha   90.00
_cell.angle_beta   90.00
_cell.angle_gamma   90.00
#
_symmetry.space_group_name_H-M   'P 1'
#
loop_
_entity.id
_entity.type
_entity.pdbx_description
1 polymer ?
#
loop_
_entity_poly.entity_id
_entity_poly.type
_entity_poly.pdbx_seq_one_letter_code
_entity_poly.pdbx_strand_id
1 'polypeptide(L)'
;MGLHDVATMNAIRSAMDDIDTRILIYGEGWDMGIGLPADQKAKKDNAALMPRIGFFNDNARDAVKGSEVYGHISYGYVFGALLEDKIAKSLLGSRGFVNYLMPGQVLNYIEAHDNYNLNDLMHHLHPHDSPEDIKKRLYLSNALNLTMQRMCFMQLGQEFQRSKMVATGEDGNYTEEDVKRAMNSYNSPDEVNRVDWNQVTLKKELIDKIAKLIERKRTV
;
A
#
# COMPACT_ATOMS: atom_id res chain seq x y z
N MET A 1 4.61 -14.57 -3.22
CA MET A 1 3.57 -15.54 -3.60
C MET A 1 3.44 -15.71 -5.11
N GLY A 2 3.55 -14.74 -5.94
CA GLY A 2 3.36 -14.86 -7.40
C GLY A 2 4.19 -15.92 -8.14
N LEU A 3 5.22 -16.49 -7.50
CA LEU A 3 6.08 -17.56 -8.04
C LEU A 3 5.74 -18.96 -7.50
N HIS A 4 4.69 -19.10 -6.68
CA HIS A 4 4.34 -20.35 -6.02
C HIS A 4 3.01 -20.89 -6.54
N ASP A 5 2.78 -22.17 -6.29
CA ASP A 5 1.48 -22.81 -6.53
C ASP A 5 0.61 -22.84 -5.26
N VAL A 6 -0.69 -23.06 -5.49
CA VAL A 6 -1.71 -23.13 -4.42
C VAL A 6 -1.40 -24.25 -3.42
N ALA A 7 -0.94 -25.42 -3.89
CA ALA A 7 -0.66 -26.57 -3.02
C ALA A 7 0.48 -26.28 -2.06
N THR A 8 1.58 -25.68 -2.55
CA THR A 8 2.72 -25.25 -1.72
C THR A 8 2.27 -24.22 -0.67
N MET A 9 1.49 -23.23 -1.06
CA MET A 9 1.03 -22.21 -0.11
C MET A 9 0.11 -22.78 0.97
N ASN A 10 -0.75 -23.74 0.61
CA ASN A 10 -1.60 -24.44 1.58
C ASN A 10 -0.78 -25.35 2.52
N ALA A 11 0.27 -26.00 2.02
CA ALA A 11 1.18 -26.79 2.86
C ALA A 11 1.94 -25.91 3.86
N ILE A 12 2.43 -24.73 3.43
CA ILE A 12 3.03 -23.73 4.34
C ILE A 12 2.02 -23.28 5.39
N ARG A 13 0.77 -22.97 4.98
CA ARG A 13 -0.28 -22.58 5.92
C ARG A 13 -0.54 -23.66 6.96
N SER A 14 -0.64 -24.91 6.54
CA SER A 14 -0.85 -26.04 7.46
C SER A 14 0.30 -26.18 8.46
N ALA A 15 1.55 -26.13 7.99
CA ALA A 15 2.72 -26.22 8.86
C ALA A 15 2.79 -25.06 9.89
N MET A 16 2.36 -23.86 9.50
CA MET A 16 2.29 -22.74 10.44
C MET A 16 1.14 -22.91 11.45
N ASP A 17 0.03 -23.52 11.05
CA ASP A 17 -1.10 -23.81 11.94
C ASP A 17 -0.76 -24.85 13.01
N ASP A 18 0.12 -25.78 12.70
CA ASP A 18 0.65 -26.75 13.68
C ASP A 18 1.50 -26.07 14.78
N ILE A 19 2.05 -24.90 14.50
CA ILE A 19 2.81 -24.09 15.46
C ILE A 19 1.87 -23.15 16.23
N ASP A 20 1.15 -22.28 15.51
CA ASP A 20 0.19 -21.33 16.06
C ASP A 20 -0.77 -20.84 14.97
N THR A 21 -2.05 -21.09 15.15
CA THR A 21 -3.10 -20.67 14.21
C THR A 21 -3.22 -19.14 14.05
N ARG A 22 -2.60 -18.36 14.92
CA ARG A 22 -2.58 -16.89 14.87
C ARG A 22 -1.50 -16.33 13.93
N ILE A 23 -0.58 -17.16 13.45
CA ILE A 23 0.46 -16.73 12.51
C ILE A 23 -0.20 -16.24 11.21
N LEU A 24 0.11 -15.00 10.85
CA LEU A 24 -0.36 -14.41 9.60
C LEU A 24 0.58 -14.77 8.44
N ILE A 25 0.00 -15.23 7.34
CA ILE A 25 0.71 -15.39 6.07
C ILE A 25 0.05 -14.47 5.05
N TYR A 26 0.83 -13.61 4.43
CA TYR A 26 0.33 -12.70 3.40
C TYR A 26 1.41 -12.38 2.36
N GLY A 27 1.00 -11.83 1.24
CA GLY A 27 1.90 -11.39 0.18
C GLY A 27 1.15 -10.74 -0.97
N GLU A 28 1.87 -10.44 -2.05
CA GLU A 28 1.35 -9.68 -3.17
C GLU A 28 0.28 -10.44 -3.97
N GLY A 29 0.50 -11.73 -4.23
CA GLY A 29 -0.43 -12.57 -4.97
C GLY A 29 -0.62 -12.18 -6.43
N TRP A 30 0.39 -11.59 -7.05
CA TRP A 30 0.35 -11.23 -8.46
C TRP A 30 0.70 -12.41 -9.36
N ASP A 31 0.23 -12.39 -10.60
CA ASP A 31 0.65 -13.37 -11.61
C ASP A 31 2.02 -12.95 -12.16
N MET A 32 3.05 -13.69 -11.81
CA MET A 32 4.43 -13.41 -12.22
C MET A 32 4.82 -14.13 -13.51
N GLY A 33 3.84 -14.60 -14.29
CA GLY A 33 4.09 -15.21 -15.61
C GLY A 33 4.78 -16.58 -15.56
N ILE A 34 4.74 -17.29 -14.43
CA ILE A 34 5.28 -18.65 -14.33
C ILE A 34 4.45 -19.65 -15.16
N GLY A 35 5.10 -20.71 -15.63
CA GLY A 35 4.52 -21.72 -16.53
C GLY A 35 3.49 -22.67 -15.91
N LEU A 36 2.93 -22.35 -14.75
CA LEU A 36 1.87 -23.14 -14.11
C LEU A 36 0.50 -22.85 -14.76
N PRO A 37 -0.44 -23.84 -14.76
CA PRO A 37 -1.83 -23.59 -15.08
C PRO A 37 -2.42 -22.47 -14.20
N ALA A 38 -3.32 -21.67 -14.78
CA ALA A 38 -3.83 -20.46 -14.12
C ALA A 38 -4.55 -20.73 -12.78
N ASP A 39 -5.21 -21.88 -12.68
CA ASP A 39 -5.92 -22.36 -11.49
C ASP A 39 -4.99 -22.93 -10.40
N GLN A 40 -3.75 -23.23 -10.74
CA GLN A 40 -2.74 -23.72 -9.79
C GLN A 40 -1.84 -22.60 -9.23
N LYS A 41 -1.84 -21.43 -9.83
CA LYS A 41 -0.99 -20.31 -9.39
C LYS A 41 -1.48 -19.74 -8.05
N ALA A 42 -0.55 -19.48 -7.13
CA ALA A 42 -0.85 -18.81 -5.87
C ALA A 42 -1.04 -17.29 -6.07
N LYS A 43 -1.97 -16.92 -6.91
CA LYS A 43 -2.32 -15.54 -7.20
C LYS A 43 -3.64 -15.14 -6.54
N LYS A 44 -3.88 -13.86 -6.45
CA LYS A 44 -5.03 -13.23 -5.80
C LYS A 44 -6.38 -13.73 -6.35
N ASP A 45 -6.47 -13.95 -7.67
CA ASP A 45 -7.68 -14.50 -8.31
C ASP A 45 -8.07 -15.88 -7.76
N ASN A 46 -7.08 -16.63 -7.26
CA ASN A 46 -7.24 -17.93 -6.65
C ASN A 46 -7.32 -17.87 -5.11
N ALA A 47 -7.60 -16.70 -4.53
CA ALA A 47 -7.67 -16.52 -3.08
C ALA A 47 -8.63 -17.51 -2.39
N ALA A 48 -9.72 -17.85 -3.04
CA ALA A 48 -10.69 -18.84 -2.54
C ALA A 48 -10.07 -20.23 -2.33
N LEU A 49 -9.01 -20.58 -3.06
CA LEU A 49 -8.29 -21.85 -2.93
C LEU A 49 -7.22 -21.83 -1.81
N MET A 50 -6.97 -20.68 -1.23
CA MET A 50 -5.93 -20.47 -0.21
C MET A 50 -6.52 -19.78 1.03
N PRO A 51 -7.44 -20.43 1.76
CA PRO A 51 -8.07 -19.85 2.93
C PRO A 51 -6.99 -19.47 3.97
N ARG A 52 -7.18 -18.31 4.64
CA ARG A 52 -6.27 -17.77 5.67
C ARG A 52 -4.89 -17.34 5.17
N ILE A 53 -4.73 -17.16 3.86
CA ILE A 53 -3.58 -16.47 3.27
C ILE A 53 -4.05 -15.11 2.78
N GLY A 54 -3.40 -14.05 3.23
CA GLY A 54 -3.74 -12.66 2.92
C GLY A 54 -3.05 -12.13 1.67
N PHE A 55 -3.69 -11.16 1.02
CA PHE A 55 -3.19 -10.53 -0.19
C PHE A 55 -3.26 -9.00 -0.08
N PHE A 56 -2.24 -8.32 -0.56
CA PHE A 56 -2.26 -6.87 -0.70
C PHE A 56 -3.37 -6.42 -1.64
N ASN A 57 -4.17 -5.46 -1.20
CA ASN A 57 -5.39 -5.03 -1.87
C ASN A 57 -5.13 -3.85 -2.81
N ASP A 58 -4.62 -4.13 -4.01
CA ASP A 58 -4.30 -3.10 -5.01
C ASP A 58 -5.54 -2.32 -5.45
N ASN A 59 -6.72 -2.97 -5.50
CA ASN A 59 -7.95 -2.29 -5.89
C ASN A 59 -8.29 -1.14 -4.95
N ALA A 60 -8.08 -1.33 -3.64
CA ALA A 60 -8.29 -0.26 -2.66
C ALA A 60 -7.19 0.82 -2.75
N ARG A 61 -5.92 0.41 -2.90
CA ARG A 61 -4.80 1.33 -3.10
C ARG A 61 -5.06 2.24 -4.31
N ASP A 62 -5.39 1.65 -5.44
CA ASP A 62 -5.59 2.36 -6.70
C ASP A 62 -6.86 3.23 -6.68
N ALA A 63 -7.91 2.80 -5.96
CA ALA A 63 -9.08 3.64 -5.75
C ALA A 63 -8.77 4.89 -4.93
N VAL A 64 -7.90 4.78 -3.91
CA VAL A 64 -7.53 5.91 -3.04
C VAL A 64 -6.54 6.83 -3.73
N LYS A 65 -5.37 6.32 -4.12
CA LYS A 65 -4.27 7.15 -4.62
C LYS A 65 -4.05 7.12 -6.13
N GLY A 66 -4.69 6.21 -6.84
CA GLY A 66 -4.43 5.94 -8.25
C GLY A 66 -3.37 4.88 -8.46
N SER A 67 -3.31 4.36 -9.67
CA SER A 67 -2.35 3.34 -10.10
C SER A 67 -1.07 3.99 -10.63
N GLU A 68 0.07 3.34 -10.37
CA GLU A 68 1.39 3.73 -10.85
C GLU A 68 2.04 2.59 -11.66
N VAL A 69 1.23 1.75 -12.29
CA VAL A 69 1.69 0.54 -12.97
C VAL A 69 2.40 0.88 -14.28
N TYR A 70 3.59 0.32 -14.49
CA TYR A 70 4.41 0.49 -15.70
C TYR A 70 4.69 1.95 -16.09
N GLY A 71 4.84 2.84 -15.09
CA GLY A 71 5.12 4.25 -15.34
C GLY A 71 3.89 5.08 -15.76
N HIS A 72 2.73 4.47 -15.86
CA HIS A 72 1.46 5.18 -16.06
C HIS A 72 0.85 5.55 -14.72
N ILE A 73 0.75 6.85 -14.46
CA ILE A 73 0.13 7.35 -13.24
C ILE A 73 -1.30 7.76 -13.54
N SER A 74 -2.26 7.21 -12.80
CA SER A 74 -3.67 7.62 -12.84
C SER A 74 -4.05 8.34 -11.54
N TYR A 75 -5.04 9.21 -11.61
CA TYR A 75 -5.58 9.85 -10.41
C TYR A 75 -6.49 8.89 -9.63
N GLY A 76 -6.29 8.83 -8.32
CA GLY A 76 -7.21 8.23 -7.39
C GLY A 76 -8.20 9.25 -6.81
N TYR A 77 -9.06 8.78 -5.92
CA TYR A 77 -10.10 9.60 -5.30
C TYR A 77 -9.53 10.83 -4.57
N VAL A 78 -8.42 10.68 -3.86
CA VAL A 78 -7.78 11.80 -3.12
C VAL A 78 -7.15 12.84 -4.05
N PHE A 79 -7.03 12.54 -5.33
CA PHE A 79 -6.56 13.45 -6.38
C PHE A 79 -7.68 13.94 -7.28
N GLY A 80 -8.95 13.72 -6.90
CA GLY A 80 -10.12 14.27 -7.57
C GLY A 80 -10.76 13.36 -8.62
N ALA A 81 -10.34 12.11 -8.76
CA ALA A 81 -11.05 11.16 -9.62
C ALA A 81 -12.38 10.76 -8.97
N LEU A 82 -13.45 10.69 -9.76
CA LEU A 82 -14.79 10.29 -9.34
C LEU A 82 -14.84 8.76 -9.18
N LEU A 83 -14.44 8.27 -8.02
CA LEU A 83 -14.28 6.83 -7.71
C LEU A 83 -15.06 6.41 -6.46
N GLU A 84 -16.14 7.12 -6.13
CA GLU A 84 -16.94 6.91 -4.93
C GLU A 84 -17.41 5.45 -4.78
N ASP A 85 -17.87 4.84 -5.88
CA ASP A 85 -18.29 3.43 -5.88
C ASP A 85 -17.15 2.47 -5.54
N LYS A 86 -15.94 2.75 -6.04
CA LYS A 86 -14.76 1.94 -5.72
C LYS A 86 -14.33 2.14 -4.27
N ILE A 87 -14.39 3.37 -3.77
CA ILE A 87 -14.12 3.68 -2.36
C ILE A 87 -15.14 2.97 -1.47
N ALA A 88 -16.44 3.05 -1.78
CA ALA A 88 -17.47 2.36 -1.01
C ALA A 88 -17.24 0.84 -0.95
N LYS A 89 -16.93 0.20 -2.08
CA LYS A 89 -16.55 -1.23 -2.12
C LYS A 89 -15.30 -1.53 -1.30
N SER A 90 -14.28 -0.67 -1.37
CA SER A 90 -13.04 -0.82 -0.60
C SER A 90 -13.30 -0.73 0.90
N LEU A 91 -14.10 0.23 1.34
CA LEU A 91 -14.50 0.39 2.75
C LEU A 91 -15.21 -0.85 3.28
N LEU A 92 -16.01 -1.53 2.45
CA LEU A 92 -16.75 -2.75 2.80
C LEU A 92 -15.94 -4.04 2.62
N GLY A 93 -14.60 -3.97 2.68
CA GLY A 93 -13.72 -5.13 2.59
C GLY A 93 -13.53 -5.66 1.18
N SER A 94 -13.59 -4.77 0.19
CA SER A 94 -13.31 -5.04 -1.23
C SER A 94 -14.19 -6.10 -1.87
N ARG A 95 -15.41 -6.24 -1.41
CA ARG A 95 -16.40 -7.14 -2.00
C ARG A 95 -16.65 -6.78 -3.47
N GLY A 96 -16.59 -7.80 -4.34
CA GLY A 96 -16.78 -7.63 -5.78
C GLY A 96 -15.56 -7.23 -6.59
N PHE A 97 -14.37 -7.11 -5.95
CA PHE A 97 -13.09 -7.02 -6.66
C PHE A 97 -12.40 -8.39 -6.79
N VAL A 98 -12.33 -9.14 -5.70
CA VAL A 98 -11.71 -10.47 -5.62
C VAL A 98 -12.61 -11.37 -4.77
N ASN A 99 -12.64 -12.68 -5.07
CA ASN A 99 -13.41 -13.68 -4.33
C ASN A 99 -12.68 -14.10 -3.05
N TYR A 100 -12.58 -13.19 -2.10
CA TYR A 100 -12.07 -13.51 -0.77
C TYR A 100 -13.12 -14.28 0.03
N LEU A 101 -12.70 -15.37 0.66
CA LEU A 101 -13.57 -16.18 1.53
C LEU A 101 -13.61 -15.66 2.96
N MET A 102 -12.55 -15.05 3.42
CA MET A 102 -12.36 -14.68 4.81
C MET A 102 -11.85 -13.24 4.95
N PRO A 103 -12.23 -12.56 6.04
CA PRO A 103 -11.73 -11.23 6.34
C PRO A 103 -10.21 -11.10 6.35
N GLY A 104 -9.50 -12.08 6.89
CA GLY A 104 -8.05 -12.10 6.99
C GLY A 104 -7.30 -12.22 5.66
N GLN A 105 -8.00 -12.39 4.54
CA GLN A 105 -7.39 -12.42 3.22
C GLN A 105 -7.18 -11.02 2.60
N VAL A 106 -7.74 -9.97 3.20
CA VAL A 106 -7.65 -8.60 2.68
C VAL A 106 -6.68 -7.79 3.51
N LEU A 107 -5.57 -7.37 2.89
CA LEU A 107 -4.58 -6.47 3.48
C LEU A 107 -4.64 -5.12 2.75
N ASN A 108 -5.35 -4.16 3.32
CA ASN A 108 -5.48 -2.83 2.76
C ASN A 108 -4.18 -2.05 2.96
N TYR A 109 -3.77 -1.30 1.96
CA TYR A 109 -2.60 -0.43 1.98
C TYR A 109 -2.74 0.69 0.95
N ILE A 110 -1.97 1.74 1.10
CA ILE A 110 -1.92 2.85 0.16
C ILE A 110 -0.49 3.24 -0.21
N GLU A 111 0.50 2.75 0.54
CA GLU A 111 1.91 2.98 0.33
C GLU A 111 2.70 1.71 0.65
N ALA A 112 3.74 1.44 -0.12
CA ALA A 112 4.71 0.37 0.09
C ALA A 112 6.09 0.81 -0.43
N HIS A 113 7.08 -0.09 -0.46
CA HIS A 113 8.41 0.22 -0.99
C HIS A 113 8.41 0.46 -2.51
N ASP A 114 7.47 -0.15 -3.24
CA ASP A 114 7.29 0.06 -4.67
C ASP A 114 6.60 1.39 -4.96
N ASN A 115 6.97 2.02 -6.06
CA ASN A 115 6.46 3.28 -6.55
C ASN A 115 6.74 4.47 -5.60
N TYR A 116 6.12 5.62 -5.84
CA TYR A 116 6.26 6.78 -4.97
C TYR A 116 5.72 6.52 -3.57
N ASN A 117 6.39 7.08 -2.57
CA ASN A 117 5.73 7.34 -1.30
C ASN A 117 4.54 8.27 -1.53
N LEU A 118 3.55 8.19 -0.68
CA LEU A 118 2.31 8.96 -0.82
C LEU A 118 2.58 10.47 -0.85
N ASN A 119 3.49 10.96 -0.02
CA ASN A 119 3.91 12.35 -0.01
C ASN A 119 4.55 12.77 -1.34
N ASP A 120 5.44 11.93 -1.89
CA ASP A 120 6.15 12.22 -3.15
C ASP A 120 5.16 12.23 -4.33
N LEU A 121 4.22 11.30 -4.35
CA LEU A 121 3.15 11.26 -5.35
C LEU A 121 2.27 12.52 -5.30
N MET A 122 1.94 13.00 -4.10
CA MET A 122 1.16 14.23 -3.93
C MET A 122 1.88 15.44 -4.53
N HIS A 123 3.16 15.59 -4.25
CA HIS A 123 3.96 16.68 -4.83
C HIS A 123 4.13 16.53 -6.34
N HIS A 124 4.22 15.30 -6.84
CA HIS A 124 4.32 15.03 -8.28
C HIS A 124 3.04 15.41 -9.02
N LEU A 125 1.87 15.00 -8.52
CA LEU A 125 0.58 15.21 -9.17
C LEU A 125 0.01 16.61 -8.93
N HIS A 126 0.32 17.24 -7.81
CA HIS A 126 -0.16 18.54 -7.40
C HIS A 126 0.98 19.44 -6.91
N PRO A 127 1.92 19.81 -7.80
CA PRO A 127 3.13 20.57 -7.43
C PRO A 127 2.82 22.01 -6.92
N HIS A 128 1.59 22.48 -7.13
CA HIS A 128 1.14 23.83 -6.70
C HIS A 128 0.24 23.80 -5.47
N ASP A 129 -0.06 22.63 -4.91
CA ASP A 129 -0.82 22.52 -3.66
C ASP A 129 -0.04 23.14 -2.50
N SER A 130 -0.75 23.82 -1.62
CA SER A 130 -0.14 24.32 -0.40
C SER A 130 0.30 23.17 0.52
N PRO A 131 1.30 23.38 1.42
CA PRO A 131 1.67 22.37 2.41
C PRO A 131 0.50 21.86 3.26
N GLU A 132 -0.50 22.73 3.50
CA GLU A 132 -1.69 22.34 4.25
C GLU A 132 -2.62 21.46 3.43
N ASP A 133 -2.74 21.68 2.10
CA ASP A 133 -3.55 20.83 1.23
C ASP A 133 -2.90 19.44 1.03
N ILE A 134 -1.59 19.37 0.88
CA ILE A 134 -0.84 18.11 0.88
C ILE A 134 -1.11 17.34 2.19
N LYS A 135 -1.05 18.02 3.33
CA LYS A 135 -1.33 17.42 4.65
C LYS A 135 -2.77 16.90 4.76
N LYS A 136 -3.75 17.63 4.23
CA LYS A 136 -5.16 17.20 4.20
C LYS A 136 -5.36 15.97 3.31
N ARG A 137 -4.75 15.94 2.10
CA ARG A 137 -4.82 14.78 1.20
C ARG A 137 -4.21 13.54 1.85
N LEU A 138 -3.04 13.70 2.48
CA LEU A 138 -2.36 12.62 3.17
C LEU A 138 -3.20 12.10 4.35
N TYR A 139 -3.79 13.00 5.13
CA TYR A 139 -4.70 12.60 6.21
C TYR A 139 -5.93 11.87 5.68
N LEU A 140 -6.57 12.35 4.60
CA LEU A 140 -7.71 11.69 3.97
C LEU A 140 -7.34 10.30 3.46
N SER A 141 -6.18 10.14 2.82
CA SER A 141 -5.68 8.86 2.34
C SER A 141 -5.52 7.86 3.49
N ASN A 142 -4.88 8.29 4.58
CA ASN A 142 -4.72 7.46 5.78
C ASN A 142 -6.06 7.14 6.44
N ALA A 143 -6.98 8.12 6.51
CA ALA A 143 -8.30 7.92 7.08
C ALA A 143 -9.10 6.86 6.29
N LEU A 144 -9.07 6.93 4.95
CA LEU A 144 -9.69 5.90 4.11
C LEU A 144 -9.08 4.52 4.36
N ASN A 145 -7.74 4.40 4.32
CA ASN A 145 -7.06 3.12 4.55
C ASN A 145 -7.39 2.52 5.93
N LEU A 146 -7.35 3.35 6.98
CA LEU A 146 -7.58 2.91 8.35
C LEU A 146 -9.06 2.62 8.67
N THR A 147 -10.00 3.22 7.93
CA THR A 147 -11.45 2.96 8.11
C THR A 147 -11.96 1.79 7.28
N MET A 148 -11.20 1.33 6.28
CA MET A 148 -11.54 0.12 5.53
C MET A 148 -11.62 -1.08 6.47
N GLN A 149 -12.61 -1.94 6.23
CA GLN A 149 -12.69 -3.22 6.94
C GLN A 149 -11.45 -4.08 6.65
N ARG A 150 -11.06 -4.91 7.63
CA ARG A 150 -9.96 -5.88 7.53
C ARG A 150 -8.61 -5.33 7.97
N MET A 151 -7.55 -6.10 7.67
CA MET A 151 -6.19 -5.71 8.03
C MET A 151 -5.76 -4.46 7.27
N CYS A 152 -4.93 -3.66 7.92
CA CYS A 152 -4.33 -2.47 7.33
C CYS A 152 -2.81 -2.56 7.47
N PHE A 153 -2.14 -2.31 6.36
CA PHE A 153 -0.70 -2.12 6.30
C PHE A 153 -0.40 -0.64 6.15
N MET A 154 0.60 -0.17 6.88
CA MET A 154 1.17 1.17 6.75
C MET A 154 2.67 1.06 6.63
N GLN A 155 3.24 1.70 5.62
CA GLN A 155 4.69 1.81 5.50
C GLN A 155 5.22 2.80 6.54
N LEU A 156 6.35 2.48 7.16
CA LEU A 156 7.00 3.35 8.14
C LEU A 156 7.34 4.71 7.52
N GLY A 157 6.84 5.77 8.12
CA GLY A 157 7.00 7.13 7.66
C GLY A 157 5.81 7.71 6.88
N GLN A 158 4.86 6.87 6.48
CA GLN A 158 3.61 7.31 5.84
C GLN A 158 2.85 8.31 6.72
N GLU A 159 2.90 8.14 8.04
CA GLU A 159 2.25 8.97 9.04
C GLU A 159 2.91 10.33 9.26
N PHE A 160 4.13 10.53 8.79
CA PHE A 160 4.85 11.80 8.91
C PHE A 160 5.46 12.33 7.60
N GLN A 161 4.80 12.03 6.48
CA GLN A 161 5.17 12.58 5.17
C GLN A 161 6.59 12.19 4.72
N ARG A 162 7.01 10.94 4.97
CA ARG A 162 8.31 10.45 4.48
C ARG A 162 8.41 10.66 2.97
N SER A 163 9.59 11.12 2.54
CA SER A 163 9.97 11.21 1.13
C SER A 163 11.14 10.27 0.84
N LYS A 164 11.17 9.72 -0.37
CA LYS A 164 12.31 9.00 -0.95
C LYS A 164 13.06 9.86 -1.98
N MET A 165 12.58 11.07 -2.22
CA MET A 165 13.18 11.99 -3.17
C MET A 165 14.43 12.63 -2.57
N VAL A 166 15.59 12.41 -3.21
CA VAL A 166 16.88 13.00 -2.85
C VAL A 166 17.43 13.70 -4.08
N ALA A 167 17.51 15.03 -4.03
CA ALA A 167 18.04 15.82 -5.13
C ALA A 167 19.55 15.65 -5.26
N THR A 168 20.05 15.31 -6.44
CA THR A 168 21.46 15.20 -6.77
C THR A 168 21.90 16.17 -7.87
N GLY A 169 20.99 16.97 -8.44
CA GLY A 169 21.33 18.02 -9.40
C GLY A 169 22.16 19.14 -8.79
N GLU A 170 23.06 19.72 -9.57
CA GLU A 170 23.98 20.80 -9.13
C GLU A 170 23.25 22.05 -8.62
N ASP A 171 22.03 22.28 -9.11
CA ASP A 171 21.14 23.38 -8.72
C ASP A 171 20.18 23.03 -7.58
N GLY A 172 20.31 21.82 -6.99
CA GLY A 172 19.42 21.32 -5.94
C GLY A 172 18.09 20.79 -6.46
N ASN A 173 17.92 20.67 -7.78
CA ASN A 173 16.74 20.06 -8.39
C ASN A 173 16.86 18.53 -8.48
N TYR A 174 15.70 17.88 -8.67
CA TYR A 174 15.64 16.44 -8.90
C TYR A 174 15.97 16.11 -10.35
N THR A 175 16.86 15.14 -10.54
CA THR A 175 17.15 14.56 -11.84
C THR A 175 16.15 13.43 -12.15
N GLU A 176 16.09 12.99 -13.41
CA GLU A 176 15.29 11.80 -13.78
C GLU A 176 15.74 10.54 -13.04
N GLU A 177 17.02 10.44 -12.74
CA GLU A 177 17.58 9.31 -11.99
C GLU A 177 17.16 9.36 -10.52
N ASP A 178 17.05 10.53 -9.91
CA ASP A 178 16.53 10.69 -8.55
C ASP A 178 15.08 10.22 -8.46
N VAL A 179 14.27 10.58 -9.46
CA VAL A 179 12.89 10.13 -9.57
C VAL A 179 12.82 8.60 -9.70
N LYS A 180 13.60 7.99 -10.59
CA LYS A 180 13.65 6.53 -10.76
C LYS A 180 14.04 5.81 -9.48
N ARG A 181 15.06 6.31 -8.76
CA ARG A 181 15.51 5.75 -7.49
C ARG A 181 14.43 5.83 -6.41
N ALA A 182 13.69 6.94 -6.35
CA ALA A 182 12.60 7.10 -5.40
C ALA A 182 11.40 6.20 -5.73
N MET A 183 11.05 6.06 -7.01
CA MET A 183 9.94 5.21 -7.44
C MET A 183 10.22 3.71 -7.25
N ASN A 184 11.46 3.26 -7.39
CA ASN A 184 11.84 1.87 -7.23
C ASN A 184 13.05 1.75 -6.30
N SER A 185 12.80 1.92 -5.01
CA SER A 185 13.84 2.13 -4.02
C SER A 185 14.40 0.86 -3.38
N TYR A 186 13.94 -0.34 -3.76
CA TYR A 186 14.39 -1.59 -3.13
C TYR A 186 15.90 -1.82 -3.23
N ASN A 187 16.55 -1.30 -4.27
CA ASN A 187 18.00 -1.36 -4.50
C ASN A 187 18.65 0.03 -4.46
N SER A 188 18.00 1.00 -3.87
CA SER A 188 18.55 2.35 -3.71
C SER A 188 19.38 2.46 -2.44
N PRO A 189 20.35 3.40 -2.39
CA PRO A 189 21.22 3.57 -1.23
C PRO A 189 20.46 4.13 -0.01
N ASP A 190 21.17 4.16 1.13
CA ASP A 190 20.59 4.58 2.41
C ASP A 190 20.05 6.01 2.39
N GLU A 191 20.63 6.91 1.60
CA GLU A 191 20.15 8.29 1.45
C GLU A 191 18.69 8.34 1.00
N VAL A 192 18.27 7.40 0.15
CA VAL A 192 16.89 7.27 -0.35
C VAL A 192 16.03 6.49 0.64
N ASN A 193 16.57 5.43 1.23
CA ASN A 193 15.81 4.47 2.03
C ASN A 193 15.76 4.80 3.52
N ARG A 194 16.65 5.63 4.03
CA ARG A 194 16.65 6.02 5.46
C ARG A 194 15.36 6.72 5.86
N VAL A 195 15.04 6.60 7.14
CA VAL A 195 13.95 7.34 7.77
C VAL A 195 14.54 8.55 8.51
N ASP A 196 14.10 9.75 8.17
CA ASP A 196 14.44 10.96 8.93
C ASP A 196 13.55 11.08 10.17
N TRP A 197 14.04 10.61 11.30
CA TRP A 197 13.33 10.63 12.57
C TRP A 197 13.05 12.05 13.11
N ASN A 198 13.72 13.07 12.61
CA ASN A 198 13.44 14.46 12.99
C ASN A 198 12.02 14.87 12.54
N GLN A 199 11.51 14.27 11.46
CA GLN A 199 10.16 14.53 10.97
C GLN A 199 9.08 14.14 11.99
N VAL A 200 9.34 13.19 12.86
CA VAL A 200 8.40 12.79 13.93
C VAL A 200 8.05 13.98 14.83
N THR A 201 9.04 14.78 15.20
CA THR A 201 8.82 15.98 16.00
C THR A 201 8.11 17.07 15.19
N LEU A 202 8.56 17.31 13.96
CA LEU A 202 8.02 18.36 13.09
C LEU A 202 6.57 18.08 12.64
N LYS A 203 6.20 16.80 12.49
CA LYS A 203 4.88 16.36 12.01
C LYS A 203 4.00 15.78 13.11
N LYS A 204 4.31 16.07 14.37
CA LYS A 204 3.60 15.50 15.54
C LYS A 204 2.09 15.62 15.45
N GLU A 205 1.55 16.76 15.02
CA GLU A 205 0.11 16.97 14.89
C GLU A 205 -0.55 15.95 13.94
N LEU A 206 0.10 15.67 12.80
CA LEU A 206 -0.39 14.69 11.83
C LEU A 206 -0.34 13.27 12.40
N ILE A 207 0.79 12.92 13.05
CA ILE A 207 0.96 11.63 13.72
C ILE A 207 -0.13 11.43 14.78
N ASP A 208 -0.39 12.42 15.63
CA ASP A 208 -1.41 12.34 16.67
C ASP A 208 -2.83 12.14 16.10
N LYS A 209 -3.13 12.77 14.94
CA LYS A 209 -4.39 12.56 14.21
C LYS A 209 -4.52 11.14 13.68
N ILE A 210 -3.45 10.60 13.08
CA ILE A 210 -3.43 9.24 12.54
C ILE A 210 -3.48 8.21 13.66
N ALA A 211 -2.77 8.44 14.76
CA ALA A 211 -2.81 7.57 15.95
C ALA A 211 -4.24 7.40 16.49
N LYS A 212 -5.05 8.47 16.51
CA LYS A 212 -6.47 8.38 16.89
C LYS A 212 -7.31 7.53 15.93
N LEU A 213 -6.98 7.52 14.63
CA LEU A 213 -7.65 6.63 13.68
C LEU A 213 -7.27 5.17 13.92
N ILE A 214 -6.00 4.90 14.22
CA ILE A 214 -5.52 3.55 14.56
C ILE A 214 -6.20 3.05 15.85
N GLU A 215 -6.28 3.89 16.85
CA GLU A 215 -6.97 3.56 18.10
C GLU A 215 -8.43 3.17 17.84
N ARG A 216 -9.16 3.96 17.07
CA ARG A 216 -10.55 3.65 16.68
C ARG A 216 -10.65 2.32 15.93
N LYS A 217 -9.74 2.06 14.95
CA LYS A 217 -9.72 0.79 14.21
C LYS A 217 -9.52 -0.42 15.11
N ARG A 218 -8.80 -0.29 16.21
CA ARG A 218 -8.54 -1.39 17.17
C ARG A 218 -9.71 -1.68 18.08
N THR A 219 -10.65 -0.77 18.21
CA THR A 219 -11.83 -0.87 19.09
C THR A 219 -13.10 -1.31 18.37
N VAL A 220 -13.07 -1.43 17.07
CA VAL A 220 -14.15 -1.92 16.19
C VAL A 220 -13.81 -3.29 15.65
#